data_78328dd255c6ad831cd321a1578b5b28
#
_entry.id   78328dd255c6ad831cd321a1578b5b28
#
_cell.length_a   1.000
_cell.length_b   1.000
_cell.length_c   1.000
_cell.angle_alpha   90.00
_cell.angle_beta   90.00
_cell.angle_gamma   90.00
#
_symmetry.space_group_name_H-M   'P 1'
#
loop_
_entity.id
_entity.type
_entity.pdbx_description
1 polymer ?
#
loop_
_entity_poly.entity_id
_entity_poly.type
_entity_poly.pdbx_seq_one_letter_code
_entity_poly.pdbx_strand_id
1 'polypeptide(L)'
;MRKTIQYLASSLVLAASVVACTNLDETLYDQVASQNYYNTKEDVIRSVLRPFEHGYWSIQSRQVLNEETADQLITPTREDWWDDGGRWARLHRHKWLNTNGEAQSEYNGCYQGIMQANLVIEDLDKLSASQFGFSDAEFNNLKAQNRVLRAWLYLRLLDAFRNVPLAVSFYDTAKNSEGQVSPKTLFAFIENELKTALPMLTKKTSMGGNQNIQGQWTQAGAAALLVRLYLNAKVYIGEERFTDCANYAQKIIDGEYGSYKVAPRWDAAFDWNNETCDEVIFAFPGSAGYSHWHYKGDLYWWSVPSKASDWLKDSKNKEGSHNIKYSASPSYNPKGEKYTFELGMPIARFKDYPSDVRLKKYTNLGNNKREGLFVYGKIAYTDDNGNTTYLKDHNGRYTLDLRDAVGKFGATDGDKWLANADSRLENGDDNSGWMFVKYPLYADDETGQLESDYCEIRLPEIIYSLAECKLRQGDATTAARLLNEVRKRNYPSTSWNTALYAPEGTAVLDMKEMLNEWGREFFAEGRRRIDLIRFDKFLNAWWDKDADIDNHTLIFPLHRDILGANKHLKQNPGYDK
;
A
#
# COMPACT_ATOMS: atom_id res chain seq x y z
N MET A 1 76.11 19.67 -41.17
CA MET A 1 75.77 20.34 -39.87
C MET A 1 74.38 20.97 -39.85
N ARG A 2 73.88 21.73 -40.82
CA ARG A 2 72.48 22.32 -40.71
C ARG A 2 71.34 21.29 -40.71
N LYS A 3 71.40 20.20 -41.41
CA LYS A 3 70.34 19.16 -41.43
C LYS A 3 70.34 18.31 -40.18
N THR A 4 71.48 18.07 -39.58
CA THR A 4 71.55 17.31 -38.29
C THR A 4 71.01 18.07 -37.13
N ILE A 5 71.11 19.40 -37.08
CA ILE A 5 70.59 20.28 -36.06
C ILE A 5 69.02 20.35 -36.18
N GLN A 6 68.49 20.33 -37.42
CA GLN A 6 67.07 20.30 -37.66
C GLN A 6 66.41 19.01 -37.19
N TYR A 7 67.03 17.86 -37.37
CA TYR A 7 66.46 16.57 -36.83
C TYR A 7 66.60 16.46 -35.32
N LEU A 8 67.62 17.02 -34.69
CA LEU A 8 67.75 17.09 -33.24
C LEU A 8 66.74 18.05 -32.61
N ALA A 9 66.47 19.19 -33.25
CA ALA A 9 65.44 20.11 -32.79
C ALA A 9 64.01 19.55 -32.95
N SER A 10 63.74 18.81 -34.05
CA SER A 10 62.46 18.16 -34.28
C SER A 10 62.22 16.98 -33.30
N SER A 11 63.24 16.22 -32.96
CA SER A 11 63.13 15.13 -31.95
C SER A 11 62.96 15.66 -30.54
N LEU A 12 63.55 16.81 -30.20
CA LEU A 12 63.35 17.44 -28.88
C LEU A 12 61.95 18.03 -28.71
N VAL A 13 61.33 18.58 -29.77
CA VAL A 13 59.97 19.09 -29.76
C VAL A 13 58.96 17.93 -29.70
N LEU A 14 59.24 16.79 -30.38
CA LEU A 14 58.39 15.60 -30.25
C LEU A 14 58.49 14.95 -28.87
N ALA A 15 59.62 14.96 -28.21
CA ALA A 15 59.82 14.44 -26.86
C ALA A 15 59.21 15.35 -25.78
N ALA A 16 59.16 16.66 -26.01
CA ALA A 16 58.48 17.61 -25.10
C ALA A 16 56.97 17.57 -25.18
N SER A 17 56.38 17.15 -26.36
CA SER A 17 54.94 17.00 -26.50
C SER A 17 54.35 15.70 -25.88
N VAL A 18 55.19 14.74 -25.47
CA VAL A 18 54.74 13.49 -24.82
C VAL A 18 54.69 13.62 -23.29
N VAL A 19 55.27 14.68 -22.69
CA VAL A 19 55.27 14.89 -21.25
C VAL A 19 54.20 15.85 -20.78
N ALA A 20 53.38 16.44 -21.69
CA ALA A 20 52.37 17.44 -21.37
C ALA A 20 50.94 16.88 -21.24
N CYS A 21 50.76 15.57 -21.20
CA CYS A 21 49.45 14.94 -21.00
C CYS A 21 49.49 13.96 -19.86
N THR A 22 49.48 14.42 -18.63
CA THR A 22 49.25 13.57 -17.49
C THR A 22 48.50 14.32 -16.38
N ASN A 23 47.33 14.79 -16.69
CA ASN A 23 46.26 14.85 -15.71
C ASN A 23 44.95 14.63 -16.46
N LEU A 24 44.61 13.36 -16.63
CA LEU A 24 43.31 12.88 -17.14
C LEU A 24 42.30 12.77 -16.00
N ASP A 25 42.43 13.54 -14.96
CA ASP A 25 41.37 13.73 -13.98
C ASP A 25 40.36 14.71 -14.63
N GLU A 26 39.43 14.12 -15.34
CA GLU A 26 38.26 14.82 -15.88
C GLU A 26 37.38 15.23 -14.71
N THR A 27 37.48 16.48 -14.30
CA THR A 27 36.52 17.08 -13.37
C THR A 27 35.22 17.29 -14.14
N LEU A 28 34.31 16.34 -14.01
CA LEU A 28 32.95 16.42 -14.54
C LEU A 28 32.18 17.51 -13.76
N TYR A 29 32.17 18.74 -14.31
CA TYR A 29 31.43 19.86 -13.71
C TYR A 29 29.92 19.77 -13.95
N ASP A 30 29.48 18.97 -14.93
CA ASP A 30 28.07 18.88 -15.38
C ASP A 30 27.39 17.54 -15.03
N GLN A 31 28.08 16.58 -14.42
CA GLN A 31 27.50 15.32 -13.96
C GLN A 31 27.76 15.14 -12.47
N VAL A 32 26.69 14.92 -11.72
CA VAL A 32 26.77 14.50 -10.32
C VAL A 32 27.28 13.05 -10.28
N ALA A 33 28.58 12.88 -10.13
CA ALA A 33 29.18 11.57 -9.85
C ALA A 33 29.22 11.35 -8.33
N SER A 34 29.16 10.10 -7.89
CA SER A 34 29.22 9.76 -6.46
C SER A 34 30.45 10.33 -5.73
N GLN A 35 31.53 10.60 -6.47
CA GLN A 35 32.77 11.17 -5.93
C GLN A 35 32.66 12.65 -5.50
N ASN A 36 31.72 13.41 -6.08
CA ASN A 36 31.49 14.83 -5.76
C ASN A 36 30.09 15.13 -5.23
N TYR A 37 29.28 14.09 -4.96
CA TYR A 37 27.91 14.26 -4.46
C TYR A 37 27.88 14.51 -2.93
N TYR A 38 28.67 13.75 -2.17
CA TYR A 38 28.66 13.81 -0.70
C TYR A 38 29.62 14.87 -0.17
N ASN A 39 29.14 16.10 0.02
CA ASN A 39 29.92 17.22 0.55
C ASN A 39 29.44 17.66 1.92
N THR A 40 28.16 17.48 2.22
CA THR A 40 27.51 17.97 3.45
C THR A 40 26.70 16.87 4.12
N LYS A 41 26.29 17.13 5.37
CA LYS A 41 25.35 16.28 6.13
C LYS A 41 24.03 16.13 5.38
N GLU A 42 23.55 17.21 4.80
CA GLU A 42 22.31 17.28 4.02
C GLU A 42 22.36 16.43 2.74
N ASP A 43 23.51 16.34 2.10
CA ASP A 43 23.67 15.49 0.90
C ASP A 43 23.53 14.01 1.27
N VAL A 44 24.10 13.59 2.40
CA VAL A 44 23.92 12.24 2.92
C VAL A 44 22.45 11.96 3.23
N ILE A 45 21.75 12.88 3.88
CA ILE A 45 20.32 12.73 4.19
C ILE A 45 19.49 12.64 2.91
N ARG A 46 19.72 13.51 1.92
CA ARG A 46 19.02 13.47 0.62
C ARG A 46 19.23 12.15 -0.11
N SER A 47 20.47 11.64 -0.11
CA SER A 47 20.79 10.35 -0.69
C SER A 47 19.98 9.23 -0.02
N VAL A 48 19.94 9.19 1.30
CA VAL A 48 19.18 8.20 2.08
C VAL A 48 17.67 8.26 1.78
N LEU A 49 17.10 9.46 1.57
CA LEU A 49 15.67 9.64 1.34
C LEU A 49 15.24 9.34 -0.11
N ARG A 50 16.15 9.42 -1.08
CA ARG A 50 15.84 9.22 -2.50
C ARG A 50 15.20 7.85 -2.83
N PRO A 51 15.66 6.70 -2.28
CA PRO A 51 15.00 5.42 -2.49
C PRO A 51 13.58 5.34 -1.93
N PHE A 52 13.27 6.11 -0.87
CA PHE A 52 11.93 6.16 -0.27
C PHE A 52 10.89 6.76 -1.23
N GLU A 53 11.28 7.73 -2.04
CA GLU A 53 10.40 8.33 -3.06
C GLU A 53 9.90 7.26 -4.05
N HIS A 54 10.76 6.34 -4.50
CA HIS A 54 10.35 5.24 -5.37
C HIS A 54 9.46 4.21 -4.67
N GLY A 55 9.77 3.87 -3.43
CA GLY A 55 8.90 3.04 -2.61
C GLY A 55 7.50 3.64 -2.49
N TYR A 56 7.44 4.92 -2.25
CA TYR A 56 6.22 5.71 -2.10
C TYR A 56 5.41 5.75 -3.41
N TRP A 57 6.08 6.08 -4.52
CA TRP A 57 5.44 6.15 -5.83
C TRP A 57 4.80 4.82 -6.26
N SER A 58 5.39 3.69 -5.93
CA SER A 58 4.92 2.37 -6.34
C SER A 58 3.75 1.82 -5.49
N ILE A 59 3.29 2.53 -4.45
CA ILE A 59 2.18 2.09 -3.59
C ILE A 59 0.88 1.92 -4.37
N GLN A 60 0.63 2.77 -5.37
CA GLN A 60 -0.57 2.71 -6.20
C GLN A 60 -0.76 1.35 -6.88
N SER A 61 0.31 0.82 -7.51
CA SER A 61 0.24 -0.48 -8.19
C SER A 61 -0.06 -1.61 -7.21
N ARG A 62 0.58 -1.60 -6.04
CA ARG A 62 0.31 -2.56 -4.97
C ARG A 62 -1.13 -2.47 -4.48
N GLN A 63 -1.68 -1.25 -4.31
CA GLN A 63 -3.05 -1.04 -3.89
C GLN A 63 -4.02 -1.70 -4.88
N VAL A 64 -3.85 -1.43 -6.18
CA VAL A 64 -4.70 -2.03 -7.23
C VAL A 64 -4.55 -3.56 -7.23
N LEU A 65 -3.33 -4.09 -7.20
CA LEU A 65 -3.11 -5.55 -7.23
C LEU A 65 -3.68 -6.26 -6.00
N ASN A 66 -3.71 -5.64 -4.83
CA ASN A 66 -4.16 -6.29 -3.60
C ASN A 66 -5.65 -6.08 -3.30
N GLU A 67 -6.29 -5.09 -3.92
CA GLU A 67 -7.71 -4.81 -3.67
C GLU A 67 -8.59 -5.20 -4.86
N GLU A 68 -8.23 -4.85 -6.11
CA GLU A 68 -9.05 -5.19 -7.29
C GLU A 68 -9.03 -6.69 -7.64
N THR A 69 -8.01 -7.43 -7.21
CA THR A 69 -7.98 -8.89 -7.35
C THR A 69 -8.64 -9.61 -6.17
N ALA A 70 -9.23 -8.88 -5.24
CA ALA A 70 -9.83 -9.44 -4.03
C ALA A 70 -11.36 -9.27 -4.03
N ASP A 71 -11.97 -9.67 -2.93
CA ASP A 71 -13.42 -9.82 -2.81
C ASP A 71 -14.16 -8.59 -2.27
N GLN A 72 -13.45 -7.52 -1.83
CA GLN A 72 -14.07 -6.41 -1.11
C GLN A 72 -14.27 -5.14 -1.94
N LEU A 73 -13.36 -4.84 -2.86
CA LEU A 73 -13.44 -3.66 -3.71
C LEU A 73 -13.66 -4.06 -5.17
N ILE A 74 -14.37 -3.19 -5.88
CA ILE A 74 -14.67 -3.34 -7.30
C ILE A 74 -14.64 -1.99 -7.99
N THR A 75 -14.45 -2.03 -9.30
CA THR A 75 -14.50 -0.85 -10.18
C THR A 75 -15.46 -1.12 -11.34
N PRO A 76 -16.78 -0.92 -11.13
CA PRO A 76 -17.76 -1.14 -12.19
C PRO A 76 -17.70 -0.04 -13.24
N THR A 77 -18.06 -0.37 -14.47
CA THR A 77 -18.34 0.60 -15.52
C THR A 77 -19.40 1.60 -15.06
N ARG A 78 -19.27 2.86 -15.46
CA ARG A 78 -20.21 3.94 -15.16
C ARG A 78 -20.92 4.36 -16.45
N GLU A 79 -21.89 3.58 -16.84
CA GLU A 79 -22.61 3.74 -18.11
C GLU A 79 -21.65 3.82 -19.33
N ASP A 80 -21.75 4.89 -20.10
CA ASP A 80 -20.97 5.17 -21.30
C ASP A 80 -19.84 6.21 -21.08
N TRP A 81 -19.81 6.86 -19.92
CA TRP A 81 -18.85 7.92 -19.69
C TRP A 81 -17.52 7.45 -19.06
N TRP A 82 -17.52 6.27 -18.41
CA TRP A 82 -16.32 5.73 -17.84
C TRP A 82 -16.28 4.20 -17.88
N ASP A 83 -15.24 3.67 -18.49
CA ASP A 83 -14.76 2.30 -18.36
C ASP A 83 -13.23 2.27 -18.47
N ASP A 84 -12.63 1.15 -18.11
CA ASP A 84 -11.18 0.95 -18.15
C ASP A 84 -10.72 0.04 -19.30
N GLY A 85 -11.57 -0.20 -20.28
CA GLY A 85 -11.35 -1.20 -21.32
C GLY A 85 -11.34 -2.63 -20.78
N GLY A 86 -11.98 -2.86 -19.65
CA GLY A 86 -12.06 -4.15 -18.98
C GLY A 86 -10.79 -4.57 -18.26
N ARG A 87 -9.82 -3.66 -18.04
CA ARG A 87 -8.53 -3.95 -17.39
C ARG A 87 -8.73 -4.40 -15.95
N TRP A 88 -9.52 -3.69 -15.17
CA TRP A 88 -9.80 -4.00 -13.78
C TRP A 88 -10.83 -5.11 -13.61
N ALA A 89 -11.77 -5.22 -14.53
CA ALA A 89 -12.65 -6.39 -14.60
C ALA A 89 -11.84 -7.69 -14.79
N ARG A 90 -10.76 -7.65 -15.59
CA ARG A 90 -9.84 -8.80 -15.71
C ARG A 90 -9.08 -9.09 -14.42
N LEU A 91 -8.67 -8.05 -13.66
CA LEU A 91 -8.07 -8.23 -12.33
C LEU A 91 -9.06 -8.88 -11.36
N HIS A 92 -10.27 -8.35 -11.26
CA HIS A 92 -11.31 -8.88 -10.38
C HIS A 92 -11.65 -10.35 -10.67
N ARG A 93 -11.68 -10.74 -11.95
CA ARG A 93 -12.03 -12.10 -12.39
C ARG A 93 -10.82 -13.05 -12.49
N HIS A 94 -9.66 -12.64 -12.05
CA HIS A 94 -8.40 -13.40 -12.18
C HIS A 94 -8.06 -13.81 -13.62
N LYS A 95 -8.33 -12.92 -14.56
CA LYS A 95 -8.08 -13.11 -16.01
C LYS A 95 -7.03 -12.13 -16.53
N TRP A 96 -6.05 -11.81 -15.70
CA TRP A 96 -4.95 -10.95 -16.11
C TRP A 96 -4.00 -11.65 -17.10
N LEU A 97 -3.36 -10.83 -17.91
CA LEU A 97 -2.44 -11.28 -18.96
C LEU A 97 -1.01 -10.87 -18.59
N ASN A 98 -0.02 -11.46 -19.31
CA ASN A 98 1.40 -11.05 -19.23
C ASN A 98 1.66 -9.63 -19.77
N THR A 99 0.64 -8.88 -20.11
CA THR A 99 0.65 -7.46 -20.50
C THR A 99 0.01 -6.57 -19.44
N ASN A 100 -0.23 -7.08 -18.23
CA ASN A 100 -0.86 -6.30 -17.16
C ASN A 100 0.08 -5.19 -16.68
N GLY A 101 -0.34 -3.94 -16.83
CA GLY A 101 0.46 -2.76 -16.52
C GLY A 101 0.69 -2.57 -15.02
N GLU A 102 -0.24 -2.97 -14.15
CA GLU A 102 -0.10 -2.87 -12.70
C GLU A 102 0.98 -3.83 -12.19
N ALA A 103 1.00 -5.06 -12.70
CA ALA A 103 2.05 -6.03 -12.36
C ALA A 103 3.43 -5.55 -12.86
N GLN A 104 3.50 -4.97 -14.07
CA GLN A 104 4.72 -4.35 -14.58
C GLN A 104 5.20 -3.20 -13.70
N SER A 105 4.28 -2.30 -13.32
CA SER A 105 4.60 -1.13 -12.51
C SER A 105 5.05 -1.53 -11.10
N GLU A 106 4.42 -2.54 -10.49
CA GLU A 106 4.83 -3.09 -9.20
C GLU A 106 6.24 -3.65 -9.25
N TYR A 107 6.54 -4.47 -10.27
CA TYR A 107 7.87 -5.05 -10.46
C TYR A 107 8.94 -3.97 -10.67
N ASN A 108 8.71 -3.06 -11.61
CA ASN A 108 9.67 -2.02 -11.96
C ASN A 108 9.89 -1.03 -10.81
N GLY A 109 8.81 -0.59 -10.15
CA GLY A 109 8.90 0.33 -9.02
C GLY A 109 9.69 -0.25 -7.84
N CYS A 110 9.47 -1.53 -7.52
CA CYS A 110 10.24 -2.23 -6.50
C CYS A 110 11.73 -2.31 -6.88
N TYR A 111 12.07 -2.70 -8.11
CA TYR A 111 13.47 -2.81 -8.52
C TYR A 111 14.18 -1.46 -8.61
N GLN A 112 13.51 -0.39 -9.03
CA GLN A 112 14.06 0.96 -9.01
C GLN A 112 14.45 1.36 -7.57
N GLY A 113 13.56 1.14 -6.61
CA GLY A 113 13.85 1.40 -5.20
C GLY A 113 14.95 0.52 -4.63
N ILE A 114 14.98 -0.78 -4.98
CA ILE A 114 16.03 -1.72 -4.56
C ILE A 114 17.40 -1.30 -5.07
N MET A 115 17.52 -0.95 -6.34
CA MET A 115 18.80 -0.55 -6.93
C MET A 115 19.32 0.75 -6.32
N GLN A 116 18.43 1.70 -6.05
CA GLN A 116 18.81 2.93 -5.36
C GLN A 116 19.19 2.68 -3.89
N ALA A 117 18.48 1.79 -3.19
CA ALA A 117 18.87 1.40 -1.84
C ALA A 117 20.23 0.70 -1.81
N ASN A 118 20.53 -0.15 -2.80
CA ASN A 118 21.85 -0.76 -2.96
C ASN A 118 22.94 0.31 -3.14
N LEU A 119 22.72 1.28 -4.03
CA LEU A 119 23.64 2.40 -4.26
C LEU A 119 23.94 3.14 -2.96
N VAL A 120 22.91 3.55 -2.22
CA VAL A 120 23.07 4.30 -0.98
C VAL A 120 23.82 3.48 0.09
N ILE A 121 23.48 2.21 0.26
CA ILE A 121 24.15 1.33 1.22
C ILE A 121 25.64 1.22 0.88
N GLU A 122 25.99 0.96 -0.38
CA GLU A 122 27.36 0.81 -0.84
C GLU A 122 28.16 2.12 -0.80
N ASP A 123 27.54 3.25 -1.04
CA ASP A 123 28.18 4.56 -0.89
C ASP A 123 28.44 4.88 0.57
N LEU A 124 27.46 4.70 1.46
CA LEU A 124 27.63 4.94 2.89
C LEU A 124 28.65 3.97 3.53
N ASP A 125 28.88 2.79 2.95
CA ASP A 125 29.92 1.87 3.41
C ASP A 125 31.35 2.37 3.12
N LYS A 126 31.52 3.29 2.16
CA LYS A 126 32.80 3.93 1.82
C LYS A 126 33.05 5.22 2.61
N LEU A 127 32.04 5.74 3.31
CA LEU A 127 32.08 7.02 4.02
C LEU A 127 32.19 6.78 5.54
N SER A 128 32.70 7.77 6.25
CA SER A 128 32.72 7.75 7.71
C SER A 128 31.76 8.79 8.30
N ALA A 129 31.14 8.45 9.43
CA ALA A 129 30.20 9.32 10.13
C ALA A 129 30.79 10.70 10.45
N SER A 130 32.04 10.72 10.93
CA SER A 130 32.75 11.92 11.36
C SER A 130 33.00 12.94 10.24
N GLN A 131 33.11 12.50 8.98
CA GLN A 131 33.27 13.40 7.82
C GLN A 131 32.10 14.39 7.67
N PHE A 132 30.91 13.99 8.11
CA PHE A 132 29.66 14.74 7.93
C PHE A 132 29.03 15.18 9.26
N GLY A 133 29.76 15.03 10.38
CA GLY A 133 29.29 15.44 11.70
C GLY A 133 28.15 14.57 12.26
N PHE A 134 28.06 13.31 11.84
CA PHE A 134 27.19 12.32 12.45
C PHE A 134 27.92 11.59 13.58
N SER A 135 27.17 11.14 14.58
CA SER A 135 27.62 10.04 15.44
C SER A 135 27.54 8.71 14.68
N ASP A 136 28.28 7.70 15.12
CA ASP A 136 28.22 6.35 14.54
C ASP A 136 26.80 5.76 14.63
N ALA A 137 26.08 6.04 15.70
CA ALA A 137 24.69 5.58 15.88
C ALA A 137 23.74 6.20 14.84
N GLU A 138 23.82 7.52 14.62
CA GLU A 138 23.03 8.20 13.58
C GLU A 138 23.36 7.66 12.19
N PHE A 139 24.64 7.50 11.87
CA PHE A 139 25.07 7.03 10.56
C PHE A 139 24.67 5.57 10.30
N ASN A 140 24.76 4.71 11.31
CA ASN A 140 24.29 3.33 11.23
C ASN A 140 22.76 3.26 11.08
N ASN A 141 22.01 4.16 11.75
CA ASN A 141 20.57 4.27 11.54
C ASN A 141 20.23 4.65 10.09
N LEU A 142 20.95 5.59 9.46
CA LEU A 142 20.76 5.95 8.06
C LEU A 142 20.97 4.76 7.10
N LYS A 143 22.02 3.96 7.33
CA LYS A 143 22.25 2.72 6.58
C LYS A 143 21.11 1.72 6.78
N ALA A 144 20.67 1.55 8.02
CA ALA A 144 19.59 0.63 8.39
C ALA A 144 18.26 1.01 7.74
N GLN A 145 17.95 2.32 7.55
CA GLN A 145 16.77 2.79 6.83
C GLN A 145 16.66 2.16 5.44
N ASN A 146 17.75 2.18 4.67
CA ASN A 146 17.77 1.64 3.31
C ASN A 146 17.76 0.10 3.28
N ARG A 147 18.32 -0.58 4.28
CA ARG A 147 18.18 -2.04 4.43
C ARG A 147 16.75 -2.45 4.65
N VAL A 148 16.03 -1.77 5.54
CA VAL A 148 14.61 -2.05 5.81
C VAL A 148 13.74 -1.73 4.58
N LEU A 149 13.99 -0.61 3.91
CA LEU A 149 13.29 -0.26 2.67
C LEU A 149 13.48 -1.33 1.59
N ARG A 150 14.73 -1.78 1.38
CA ARG A 150 15.04 -2.87 0.44
C ARG A 150 14.33 -4.17 0.81
N ALA A 151 14.32 -4.54 2.08
CA ALA A 151 13.61 -5.71 2.57
C ALA A 151 12.08 -5.59 2.35
N TRP A 152 11.49 -4.43 2.59
CA TRP A 152 10.07 -4.16 2.32
C TRP A 152 9.73 -4.28 0.84
N LEU A 153 10.57 -3.77 -0.06
CA LEU A 153 10.39 -3.89 -1.51
C LEU A 153 10.49 -5.35 -1.97
N TYR A 154 11.46 -6.10 -1.43
CA TYR A 154 11.57 -7.54 -1.71
C TYR A 154 10.41 -8.36 -1.14
N LEU A 155 9.85 -7.98 0.01
CA LEU A 155 8.66 -8.63 0.55
C LEU A 155 7.45 -8.46 -0.40
N ARG A 156 7.28 -7.28 -1.01
CA ARG A 156 6.27 -7.03 -2.04
C ARG A 156 6.49 -7.90 -3.28
N LEU A 157 7.72 -7.99 -3.77
CA LEU A 157 8.07 -8.85 -4.90
C LEU A 157 7.86 -10.33 -4.57
N LEU A 158 8.21 -10.77 -3.36
CA LEU A 158 7.97 -12.13 -2.88
C LEU A 158 6.47 -12.45 -2.85
N ASP A 159 5.65 -11.51 -2.41
CA ASP A 159 4.20 -11.69 -2.39
C ASP A 159 3.59 -11.73 -3.79
N ALA A 160 3.93 -10.78 -4.65
CA ALA A 160 3.31 -10.64 -5.97
C ALA A 160 3.80 -11.69 -6.99
N PHE A 161 5.08 -12.05 -6.98
CA PHE A 161 5.71 -12.83 -8.06
C PHE A 161 6.41 -14.10 -7.59
N ARG A 162 6.67 -14.26 -6.33
CA ARG A 162 7.35 -15.40 -5.69
C ARG A 162 8.82 -15.56 -6.14
N ASN A 163 9.04 -15.76 -7.44
CA ASN A 163 10.35 -16.04 -8.02
C ASN A 163 10.87 -14.81 -8.76
N VAL A 164 11.85 -14.13 -8.20
CA VAL A 164 12.42 -12.90 -8.76
C VAL A 164 13.94 -12.89 -8.65
N PRO A 165 14.66 -12.12 -9.47
CA PRO A 165 16.10 -11.92 -9.28
C PRO A 165 16.45 -11.29 -7.93
N LEU A 166 17.60 -11.67 -7.38
CA LEU A 166 18.14 -11.07 -6.17
C LEU A 166 19.28 -10.10 -6.54
N ALA A 167 18.99 -8.80 -6.53
CA ALA A 167 19.95 -7.73 -6.75
C ALA A 167 20.41 -7.16 -5.40
N VAL A 168 21.67 -7.37 -5.06
CA VAL A 168 22.27 -6.99 -3.76
C VAL A 168 23.35 -5.93 -3.86
N SER A 169 23.77 -5.60 -5.09
CA SER A 169 24.81 -4.61 -5.35
C SER A 169 24.43 -3.73 -6.54
N PHE A 170 24.79 -2.45 -6.45
CA PHE A 170 24.67 -1.49 -7.54
C PHE A 170 25.95 -1.49 -8.41
N TYR A 171 27.14 -1.44 -7.78
CA TYR A 171 28.40 -1.32 -8.49
C TYR A 171 28.97 -2.66 -8.97
N ASP A 172 28.79 -3.72 -8.20
CA ASP A 172 29.28 -5.06 -8.53
C ASP A 172 28.15 -5.97 -8.96
N THR A 173 27.76 -5.85 -10.22
CA THR A 173 26.64 -6.63 -10.79
C THR A 173 26.89 -8.14 -10.78
N ALA A 174 28.14 -8.61 -10.63
CA ALA A 174 28.46 -10.03 -10.50
C ALA A 174 27.94 -10.64 -9.18
N LYS A 175 27.62 -9.82 -8.18
CA LYS A 175 26.96 -10.26 -6.95
C LYS A 175 25.47 -10.47 -7.08
N ASN A 176 24.86 -9.95 -8.14
CA ASN A 176 23.44 -10.08 -8.41
C ASN A 176 23.15 -11.41 -9.11
N SER A 177 21.99 -12.00 -8.85
CA SER A 177 21.59 -13.20 -9.59
C SER A 177 21.25 -12.85 -11.05
N GLU A 178 21.66 -13.68 -12.00
CA GLU A 178 21.33 -13.50 -13.41
C GLU A 178 19.84 -13.72 -13.69
N GLY A 179 19.23 -14.69 -12.99
CA GLY A 179 17.82 -15.06 -13.07
C GLY A 179 17.15 -15.09 -11.71
N GLN A 180 15.97 -15.66 -11.66
CA GLN A 180 15.17 -15.77 -10.45
C GLN A 180 15.82 -16.68 -9.41
N VAL A 181 15.78 -16.26 -8.14
CA VAL A 181 16.12 -17.10 -6.99
C VAL A 181 14.88 -17.81 -6.46
N SER A 182 15.09 -18.85 -5.65
CA SER A 182 13.97 -19.54 -4.99
C SER A 182 13.28 -18.64 -3.96
N PRO A 183 11.98 -18.86 -3.68
CA PRO A 183 11.29 -18.12 -2.63
C PRO A 183 11.95 -18.27 -1.25
N LYS A 184 12.52 -19.45 -0.95
CA LYS A 184 13.28 -19.68 0.30
C LYS A 184 14.54 -18.81 0.38
N THR A 185 15.27 -18.67 -0.71
CA THR A 185 16.44 -17.79 -0.79
C THR A 185 16.06 -16.33 -0.56
N LEU A 186 14.99 -15.88 -1.22
CA LEU A 186 14.50 -14.50 -1.08
C LEU A 186 13.96 -14.24 0.33
N PHE A 187 13.21 -15.18 0.89
CA PHE A 187 12.71 -15.11 2.27
C PHE A 187 13.86 -14.97 3.28
N ALA A 188 14.90 -15.83 3.16
CA ALA A 188 16.06 -15.77 4.03
C ALA A 188 16.84 -14.45 3.91
N PHE A 189 16.92 -13.89 2.69
CA PHE A 189 17.53 -12.57 2.48
C PHE A 189 16.74 -11.47 3.19
N ILE A 190 15.41 -11.42 3.02
CA ILE A 190 14.53 -10.44 3.67
C ILE A 190 14.66 -10.55 5.20
N GLU A 191 14.58 -11.77 5.72
CA GLU A 191 14.73 -12.04 7.17
C GLU A 191 16.06 -11.52 7.71
N ASN A 192 17.16 -11.82 7.01
CA ASN A 192 18.49 -11.38 7.41
C ASN A 192 18.66 -9.85 7.37
N GLU A 193 18.16 -9.19 6.32
CA GLU A 193 18.20 -7.73 6.20
C GLU A 193 17.50 -7.05 7.38
N LEU A 194 16.29 -7.52 7.70
CA LEU A 194 15.50 -6.97 8.80
C LEU A 194 16.14 -7.21 10.16
N LYS A 195 16.63 -8.43 10.42
CA LYS A 195 17.31 -8.76 11.68
C LYS A 195 18.62 -7.99 11.86
N THR A 196 19.35 -7.75 10.79
CA THR A 196 20.59 -6.98 10.79
C THR A 196 20.31 -5.49 11.03
N ALA A 197 19.28 -4.93 10.39
CA ALA A 197 18.95 -3.52 10.53
C ALA A 197 18.31 -3.19 11.89
N LEU A 198 17.49 -4.07 12.44
CA LEU A 198 16.66 -3.82 13.63
C LEU A 198 17.43 -3.20 14.82
N PRO A 199 18.59 -3.71 15.27
CA PRO A 199 19.30 -3.13 16.41
C PRO A 199 19.90 -1.75 16.13
N MET A 200 20.05 -1.34 14.87
CA MET A 200 20.63 -0.06 14.45
C MET A 200 19.57 1.05 14.36
N LEU A 201 18.30 0.70 14.37
CA LEU A 201 17.19 1.65 14.17
C LEU A 201 16.81 2.35 15.48
N THR A 202 16.25 3.55 15.33
CA THR A 202 15.69 4.33 16.43
C THR A 202 14.43 3.66 17.00
N LYS A 203 14.21 3.78 18.33
CA LYS A 203 12.96 3.43 18.98
C LYS A 203 12.06 4.67 19.12
N LYS A 204 10.75 4.50 19.00
CA LYS A 204 9.77 5.51 19.42
C LYS A 204 9.72 5.52 20.96
N THR A 205 10.12 6.64 21.56
CA THR A 205 10.17 6.81 23.02
C THR A 205 9.20 7.88 23.53
N SER A 206 8.59 8.64 22.65
CA SER A 206 7.61 9.69 22.97
C SER A 206 6.31 9.50 22.21
N MET A 207 5.21 9.96 22.80
CA MET A 207 3.86 9.89 22.25
C MET A 207 3.41 11.25 21.71
N GLY A 208 2.33 11.25 20.91
CA GLY A 208 1.66 12.46 20.44
C GLY A 208 2.48 13.32 19.48
N GLY A 209 3.35 12.73 18.66
CA GLY A 209 4.17 13.49 17.70
C GLY A 209 5.36 14.23 18.32
N ASN A 210 5.67 14.00 19.60
CA ASN A 210 6.76 14.70 20.29
C ASN A 210 8.17 14.21 19.92
N GLN A 211 8.28 13.23 19.03
CA GLN A 211 9.55 12.72 18.49
C GLN A 211 9.51 12.78 16.97
N ASN A 212 10.49 13.41 16.37
CA ASN A 212 10.59 13.48 14.90
C ASN A 212 11.09 12.15 14.33
N ILE A 213 10.16 11.23 14.06
CA ILE A 213 10.38 9.93 13.42
C ILE A 213 9.49 9.73 12.20
N GLN A 214 8.78 10.76 11.76
CA GLN A 214 7.90 10.72 10.59
C GLN A 214 8.68 10.24 9.35
N GLY A 215 8.12 9.27 8.64
CA GLY A 215 8.74 8.68 7.45
C GLY A 215 9.99 7.83 7.70
N GLN A 216 10.37 7.58 8.95
CA GLN A 216 11.51 6.76 9.30
C GLN A 216 11.10 5.35 9.73
N TRP A 217 11.82 4.35 9.24
CA TRP A 217 11.74 3.01 9.81
C TRP A 217 12.29 3.01 11.24
N THR A 218 11.47 2.56 12.18
CA THR A 218 11.86 2.34 13.58
C THR A 218 12.15 0.86 13.83
N GLN A 219 12.64 0.53 15.03
CA GLN A 219 12.77 -0.87 15.44
C GLN A 219 11.42 -1.61 15.32
N ALA A 220 10.31 -0.96 15.72
CA ALA A 220 8.98 -1.53 15.56
C ALA A 220 8.60 -1.71 14.09
N GLY A 221 8.99 -0.81 13.19
CA GLY A 221 8.78 -0.94 11.76
C GLY A 221 9.46 -2.17 11.16
N ALA A 222 10.74 -2.37 11.47
CA ALA A 222 11.49 -3.56 11.04
C ALA A 222 10.92 -4.86 11.65
N ALA A 223 10.57 -4.84 12.94
CA ALA A 223 9.93 -5.98 13.62
C ALA A 223 8.54 -6.29 13.02
N ALA A 224 7.76 -5.28 12.64
CA ALA A 224 6.46 -5.44 11.99
C ALA A 224 6.57 -6.09 10.61
N LEU A 225 7.62 -5.79 9.84
CA LEU A 225 7.90 -6.48 8.58
C LEU A 225 8.29 -7.95 8.81
N LEU A 226 8.99 -8.28 9.90
CA LEU A 226 9.22 -9.67 10.30
C LEU A 226 7.91 -10.38 10.68
N VAL A 227 6.99 -9.69 11.36
CA VAL A 227 5.64 -10.21 11.65
C VAL A 227 4.91 -10.54 10.34
N ARG A 228 4.88 -9.62 9.36
CA ARG A 228 4.28 -9.86 8.02
C ARG A 228 4.92 -11.06 7.30
N LEU A 229 6.26 -11.12 7.32
CA LEU A 229 7.02 -12.18 6.67
C LEU A 229 6.69 -13.55 7.26
N TYR A 230 6.70 -13.67 8.59
CA TYR A 230 6.43 -14.93 9.29
C TYR A 230 4.97 -15.35 9.26
N LEU A 231 4.03 -14.41 9.35
CA LEU A 231 2.60 -14.71 9.26
C LEU A 231 2.25 -15.39 7.92
N ASN A 232 2.93 -15.00 6.84
CA ASN A 232 2.71 -15.51 5.49
C ASN A 232 3.74 -16.57 5.04
N ALA A 233 4.61 -17.05 5.93
CA ALA A 233 5.71 -17.96 5.57
C ALA A 233 5.22 -19.26 4.92
N LYS A 234 4.08 -19.82 5.39
CA LYS A 234 3.48 -21.00 4.77
C LYS A 234 3.16 -20.78 3.30
N VAL A 235 2.65 -19.60 2.95
CA VAL A 235 2.34 -19.22 1.57
C VAL A 235 3.62 -19.06 0.74
N TYR A 236 4.65 -18.45 1.31
CA TYR A 236 5.88 -18.12 0.59
C TYR A 236 6.83 -19.29 0.41
N ILE A 237 7.03 -20.08 1.47
CA ILE A 237 8.06 -21.12 1.53
C ILE A 237 7.53 -22.50 1.95
N GLY A 238 6.23 -22.66 2.16
CA GLY A 238 5.60 -23.91 2.58
C GLY A 238 5.82 -24.29 4.05
N GLU A 239 6.37 -23.39 4.87
CA GLU A 239 6.72 -23.63 6.28
C GLU A 239 5.95 -22.68 7.20
N GLU A 240 5.32 -23.19 8.23
CA GLU A 240 4.64 -22.35 9.24
C GLU A 240 5.65 -21.71 10.18
N ARG A 241 5.57 -20.37 10.33
CA ARG A 241 6.42 -19.60 11.24
C ARG A 241 5.56 -18.77 12.23
N PHE A 242 4.40 -19.31 12.64
CA PHE A 242 3.48 -18.59 13.55
C PHE A 242 4.09 -18.34 14.93
N THR A 243 4.99 -19.17 15.41
CA THR A 243 5.70 -18.93 16.68
C THR A 243 6.62 -17.71 16.58
N ASP A 244 7.37 -17.58 15.48
CA ASP A 244 8.23 -16.41 15.26
C ASP A 244 7.40 -15.15 15.08
N CYS A 245 6.30 -15.24 14.31
CA CYS A 245 5.35 -14.15 14.16
C CYS A 245 4.83 -13.67 15.53
N ALA A 246 4.32 -14.59 16.35
CA ALA A 246 3.79 -14.28 17.68
C ALA A 246 4.85 -13.66 18.60
N ASN A 247 6.09 -14.15 18.56
CA ASN A 247 7.19 -13.62 19.39
C ASN A 247 7.52 -12.16 19.04
N TYR A 248 7.66 -11.82 17.74
CA TYR A 248 7.92 -10.45 17.33
C TYR A 248 6.71 -9.53 17.57
N ALA A 249 5.49 -10.02 17.31
CA ALA A 249 4.27 -9.26 17.56
C ALA A 249 4.11 -8.94 19.06
N GLN A 250 4.33 -9.91 19.95
CA GLN A 250 4.24 -9.70 21.39
C GLN A 250 5.26 -8.66 21.85
N LYS A 251 6.51 -8.73 21.39
CA LYS A 251 7.57 -7.76 21.74
C LYS A 251 7.24 -6.33 21.31
N ILE A 252 6.56 -6.15 20.14
CA ILE A 252 6.10 -4.82 19.72
C ILE A 252 5.01 -4.33 20.68
N ILE A 253 4.02 -5.17 21.01
CA ILE A 253 2.91 -4.84 21.92
C ILE A 253 3.42 -4.51 23.32
N ASP A 254 4.41 -5.25 23.82
CA ASP A 254 5.06 -5.04 25.12
C ASP A 254 5.97 -3.79 25.15
N GLY A 255 6.16 -3.12 24.01
CA GLY A 255 6.96 -1.89 23.92
C GLY A 255 8.49 -2.13 23.86
N GLU A 256 8.95 -3.38 23.62
CA GLU A 256 10.39 -3.66 23.51
C GLU A 256 11.04 -2.87 22.35
N TYR A 257 10.30 -2.63 21.27
CA TYR A 257 10.74 -1.90 20.09
C TYR A 257 10.26 -0.46 20.00
N GLY A 258 9.66 0.06 21.05
CA GLY A 258 9.13 1.42 21.13
C GLY A 258 7.68 1.45 21.61
N SER A 259 7.22 2.65 21.97
CA SER A 259 5.91 2.83 22.61
C SER A 259 4.84 3.18 21.57
N TYR A 260 3.82 2.35 21.46
CA TYR A 260 2.67 2.54 20.58
C TYR A 260 1.38 2.25 21.34
N LYS A 261 0.27 2.82 20.88
CA LYS A 261 -1.04 2.67 21.53
C LYS A 261 -2.16 2.65 20.49
N VAL A 262 -3.13 1.77 20.68
CA VAL A 262 -4.36 1.78 19.88
C VAL A 262 -5.06 3.12 20.06
N ALA A 263 -5.32 3.80 18.95
CA ALA A 263 -6.00 5.09 18.98
C ALA A 263 -7.48 4.91 19.39
N PRO A 264 -8.07 5.89 20.10
CA PRO A 264 -9.46 5.79 20.57
C PRO A 264 -10.49 5.90 19.43
N ARG A 265 -10.10 6.40 18.28
CA ARG A 265 -10.92 6.50 17.06
C ARG A 265 -10.32 5.61 15.97
N TRP A 266 -11.19 4.91 15.23
CA TRP A 266 -10.79 4.04 14.12
C TRP A 266 -10.08 4.77 12.97
N ASP A 267 -10.40 6.05 12.77
CA ASP A 267 -9.93 6.89 11.67
C ASP A 267 -8.69 7.73 12.02
N ALA A 268 -8.21 7.69 13.25
CA ALA A 268 -7.09 8.52 13.70
C ALA A 268 -5.80 8.27 12.89
N ALA A 269 -5.57 7.03 12.46
CA ALA A 269 -4.40 6.66 11.65
C ALA A 269 -4.49 7.14 10.19
N PHE A 270 -5.61 7.71 9.77
CA PHE A 270 -5.88 8.18 8.41
C PHE A 270 -6.29 9.66 8.37
N ASP A 271 -6.35 10.32 9.51
CA ASP A 271 -6.76 11.71 9.65
C ASP A 271 -5.69 12.67 9.12
N TRP A 272 -6.04 13.94 8.96
CA TRP A 272 -5.16 14.96 8.37
C TRP A 272 -3.85 15.17 9.13
N ASN A 273 -3.82 14.89 10.44
CA ASN A 273 -2.68 15.06 11.34
C ASN A 273 -2.21 13.73 11.93
N ASN A 274 -2.28 12.66 11.16
CA ASN A 274 -1.98 11.31 11.62
C ASN A 274 -0.51 11.05 11.94
N GLU A 275 0.39 11.98 11.63
CA GLU A 275 1.78 11.98 12.12
C GLU A 275 1.87 12.04 13.65
N THR A 276 0.83 12.55 14.32
CA THR A 276 0.72 12.57 15.78
C THR A 276 0.05 11.31 16.35
N CYS A 277 -0.43 10.41 15.52
CA CYS A 277 -1.16 9.23 15.93
C CYS A 277 -0.22 8.15 16.48
N ASP A 278 -0.38 7.80 17.74
CA ASP A 278 0.44 6.79 18.42
C ASP A 278 0.20 5.35 17.98
N GLU A 279 -0.79 5.11 17.14
CA GLU A 279 -1.08 3.83 16.53
C GLU A 279 -0.18 3.55 15.32
N VAL A 280 0.28 4.60 14.62
CA VAL A 280 1.06 4.50 13.39
C VAL A 280 2.49 4.05 13.72
N ILE A 281 2.90 2.92 13.14
CA ILE A 281 4.26 2.36 13.27
C ILE A 281 5.15 2.86 12.15
N PHE A 282 4.63 2.87 10.91
CA PHE A 282 5.31 3.46 9.76
C PHE A 282 4.29 4.08 8.81
N ALA A 283 4.59 5.28 8.36
CA ALA A 283 3.82 5.97 7.33
C ALA A 283 4.75 6.70 6.37
N PHE A 284 4.34 6.82 5.11
CA PHE A 284 5.00 7.70 4.16
C PHE A 284 4.47 9.12 4.32
N PRO A 285 5.35 10.13 4.50
CA PRO A 285 4.93 11.48 4.79
C PRO A 285 4.05 12.09 3.70
N GLY A 286 2.95 12.70 4.10
CA GLY A 286 2.14 13.59 3.32
C GLY A 286 2.41 15.03 3.76
N SER A 287 2.59 15.95 2.80
CA SER A 287 2.71 17.38 3.10
C SER A 287 2.23 18.18 1.92
N ALA A 288 1.26 19.03 2.15
CA ALA A 288 0.71 19.90 1.12
C ALA A 288 1.81 20.76 0.49
N GLY A 289 1.83 20.83 -0.84
CA GLY A 289 2.85 21.55 -1.61
C GLY A 289 4.20 20.83 -1.78
N TYR A 290 4.46 19.76 -1.05
CA TYR A 290 5.74 19.03 -1.08
C TYR A 290 5.62 17.58 -1.50
N SER A 291 4.51 16.89 -1.18
CA SER A 291 4.26 15.51 -1.59
C SER A 291 3.02 15.42 -2.48
N HIS A 292 3.11 14.61 -3.53
CA HIS A 292 2.01 14.44 -4.47
C HIS A 292 0.89 13.56 -3.90
N TRP A 293 -0.35 13.88 -4.28
CA TRP A 293 -1.57 13.21 -3.84
C TRP A 293 -1.65 11.72 -4.22
N HIS A 294 -1.12 11.30 -5.38
CA HIS A 294 -1.16 9.90 -5.80
C HIS A 294 -0.26 8.98 -4.97
N TYR A 295 0.62 9.50 -4.16
CA TYR A 295 1.39 8.68 -3.22
C TYR A 295 0.53 7.98 -2.17
N LYS A 296 -0.68 8.46 -1.92
CA LYS A 296 -1.63 7.84 -0.99
C LYS A 296 -2.46 6.71 -1.64
N GLY A 297 -1.97 6.14 -2.73
CA GLY A 297 -2.66 5.10 -3.48
C GLY A 297 -3.91 5.60 -4.18
N ASP A 298 -4.06 6.92 -4.31
CA ASP A 298 -5.23 7.61 -4.87
C ASP A 298 -6.56 7.24 -4.19
N LEU A 299 -6.52 6.69 -2.97
CA LEU A 299 -7.73 6.19 -2.29
C LEU A 299 -8.81 7.25 -2.14
N TYR A 300 -8.44 8.50 -1.90
CA TYR A 300 -9.40 9.58 -1.84
C TYR A 300 -10.13 9.77 -3.18
N TRP A 301 -9.34 9.95 -4.26
CA TRP A 301 -9.86 10.27 -5.59
C TRP A 301 -10.64 9.13 -6.23
N TRP A 302 -10.28 7.89 -5.91
CA TRP A 302 -10.83 6.72 -6.57
C TRP A 302 -12.04 6.15 -5.84
N SER A 303 -12.33 6.63 -4.64
CA SER A 303 -13.37 6.08 -3.79
C SER A 303 -14.52 7.03 -3.48
N VAL A 304 -14.52 8.26 -4.01
CA VAL A 304 -15.58 9.24 -3.83
C VAL A 304 -16.40 9.45 -5.10
N PRO A 305 -17.67 9.88 -4.99
CA PRO A 305 -18.52 10.14 -6.14
C PRO A 305 -17.97 11.20 -7.09
N SER A 306 -18.36 11.12 -8.38
CA SER A 306 -18.22 12.22 -9.31
C SER A 306 -18.81 13.50 -8.71
N LYS A 307 -18.16 14.66 -8.93
CA LYS A 307 -18.56 15.96 -8.34
C LYS A 307 -18.53 15.99 -6.79
N ALA A 308 -17.72 15.13 -6.17
CA ALA A 308 -17.55 15.14 -4.73
C ALA A 308 -17.10 16.51 -4.18
N SER A 309 -16.39 17.31 -5.00
CA SER A 309 -16.02 18.68 -4.68
C SER A 309 -17.22 19.56 -4.33
N ASP A 310 -18.37 19.40 -4.99
CA ASP A 310 -19.58 20.17 -4.71
C ASP A 310 -20.14 19.81 -3.33
N TRP A 311 -20.10 18.53 -2.98
CA TRP A 311 -20.60 18.02 -1.70
C TRP A 311 -19.63 18.25 -0.54
N LEU A 312 -18.34 18.04 -0.75
CA LEU A 312 -17.31 18.22 0.29
C LEU A 312 -16.94 19.67 0.52
N LYS A 313 -17.46 20.60 -0.32
CA LYS A 313 -17.12 22.04 -0.35
C LYS A 313 -15.63 22.31 -0.58
N ASP A 314 -14.95 21.37 -1.13
CA ASP A 314 -13.58 21.51 -1.54
C ASP A 314 -13.51 22.25 -2.87
N SER A 315 -13.58 23.59 -2.78
CA SER A 315 -13.54 24.46 -3.96
C SER A 315 -12.21 24.44 -4.71
N LYS A 316 -11.15 23.90 -4.10
CA LYS A 316 -9.79 23.96 -4.64
C LYS A 316 -9.42 22.71 -5.43
N ASN A 317 -10.11 21.59 -5.20
CA ASN A 317 -9.83 20.30 -5.82
C ASN A 317 -10.90 19.83 -6.81
N LYS A 318 -11.25 20.70 -7.74
CA LYS A 318 -12.25 20.39 -8.78
C LYS A 318 -11.83 19.25 -9.73
N GLU A 319 -10.54 18.94 -9.79
CA GLU A 319 -10.00 17.94 -10.72
C GLU A 319 -10.11 16.49 -10.21
N GLY A 320 -10.20 16.26 -8.91
CA GLY A 320 -10.16 14.92 -8.33
C GLY A 320 -11.44 14.10 -8.47
N SER A 321 -12.55 14.73 -8.78
CA SER A 321 -13.86 14.10 -8.85
C SER A 321 -14.10 13.26 -10.11
N HIS A 322 -13.14 13.13 -11.01
CA HIS A 322 -13.31 12.49 -12.31
C HIS A 322 -12.96 11.01 -12.38
N ASN A 323 -12.38 10.47 -11.34
CA ASN A 323 -11.81 9.12 -11.37
C ASN A 323 -12.50 8.18 -10.38
N ILE A 324 -13.80 8.01 -10.51
CA ILE A 324 -14.51 7.00 -9.71
C ILE A 324 -14.00 5.62 -10.12
N LYS A 325 -13.26 4.98 -9.23
CA LYS A 325 -12.77 3.63 -9.48
C LYS A 325 -13.30 2.66 -8.44
N TYR A 326 -13.06 2.91 -7.15
CA TYR A 326 -13.41 1.98 -6.10
C TYR A 326 -14.85 2.14 -5.60
N SER A 327 -15.51 0.99 -5.49
CA SER A 327 -16.72 0.81 -4.70
C SER A 327 -16.61 -0.46 -3.87
N ALA A 328 -17.37 -0.57 -2.81
CA ALA A 328 -17.54 -1.82 -2.11
C ALA A 328 -18.21 -2.86 -3.03
N SER A 329 -17.70 -4.08 -3.02
CA SER A 329 -18.33 -5.22 -3.68
C SER A 329 -19.77 -5.41 -3.18
N PRO A 330 -20.76 -5.67 -4.06
CA PRO A 330 -22.17 -5.62 -3.69
C PRO A 330 -22.57 -6.77 -2.77
N SER A 331 -23.47 -6.47 -1.83
CA SER A 331 -24.10 -7.48 -0.97
C SER A 331 -25.44 -7.96 -1.51
N TYR A 332 -26.03 -7.20 -2.42
CA TYR A 332 -27.37 -7.46 -2.97
C TYR A 332 -27.36 -7.40 -4.50
N ASN A 333 -28.26 -8.18 -5.09
CA ASN A 333 -28.55 -8.03 -6.51
C ASN A 333 -29.39 -6.75 -6.76
N PRO A 334 -29.57 -6.32 -8.01
CA PRO A 334 -30.34 -5.13 -8.33
C PRO A 334 -31.81 -5.15 -7.85
N LYS A 335 -32.37 -6.34 -7.59
CA LYS A 335 -33.73 -6.53 -7.06
C LYS A 335 -33.79 -6.40 -5.52
N GLY A 336 -32.64 -6.23 -4.86
CA GLY A 336 -32.55 -6.12 -3.40
C GLY A 336 -32.46 -7.47 -2.67
N GLU A 337 -32.25 -8.57 -3.37
CA GLU A 337 -32.04 -9.89 -2.77
C GLU A 337 -30.56 -10.05 -2.36
N LYS A 338 -30.33 -10.50 -1.12
CA LYS A 338 -28.98 -10.69 -0.61
C LYS A 338 -28.29 -11.87 -1.30
N TYR A 339 -27.04 -11.66 -1.73
CA TYR A 339 -26.21 -12.75 -2.24
C TYR A 339 -25.85 -13.75 -1.14
N THR A 340 -25.52 -14.98 -1.56
CA THR A 340 -25.18 -16.10 -0.66
C THR A 340 -23.71 -16.49 -0.75
N PHE A 341 -22.84 -15.66 -1.35
CA PHE A 341 -21.41 -15.94 -1.44
C PHE A 341 -20.77 -16.06 -0.04
N GLU A 342 -19.82 -16.98 0.07
CA GLU A 342 -19.01 -17.09 1.28
C GLU A 342 -18.10 -15.87 1.47
N LEU A 343 -17.61 -15.30 0.38
CA LEU A 343 -16.65 -14.19 0.32
C LEU A 343 -17.31 -12.93 -0.23
N GLY A 344 -16.60 -11.82 -0.13
CA GLY A 344 -17.10 -10.52 -0.55
C GLY A 344 -18.19 -9.97 0.37
N MET A 345 -19.08 -9.15 -0.21
CA MET A 345 -20.20 -8.52 0.49
C MET A 345 -19.75 -7.72 1.72
N PRO A 346 -18.75 -6.82 1.61
CA PRO A 346 -18.16 -6.16 2.79
C PRO A 346 -19.20 -5.41 3.61
N ILE A 347 -20.16 -4.75 2.96
CA ILE A 347 -21.21 -3.99 3.67
C ILE A 347 -22.10 -4.91 4.51
N ALA A 348 -22.46 -6.10 3.98
CA ALA A 348 -23.20 -7.09 4.77
C ALA A 348 -22.35 -7.58 5.96
N ARG A 349 -21.02 -7.78 5.79
CA ARG A 349 -20.12 -8.17 6.88
C ARG A 349 -19.99 -7.10 7.95
N PHE A 350 -20.00 -5.82 7.59
CA PHE A 350 -20.10 -4.74 8.57
C PHE A 350 -21.46 -4.76 9.29
N LYS A 351 -22.55 -5.03 8.57
CA LYS A 351 -23.92 -5.08 9.12
C LYS A 351 -24.19 -6.32 10.01
N ASP A 352 -23.30 -7.34 9.99
CA ASP A 352 -23.35 -8.40 11.00
C ASP A 352 -23.18 -7.82 12.43
N TYR A 353 -22.59 -6.61 12.54
CA TYR A 353 -22.47 -5.80 13.76
C TYR A 353 -23.06 -4.40 13.53
N PRO A 354 -24.39 -4.24 13.56
CA PRO A 354 -25.08 -3.03 13.09
C PRO A 354 -24.79 -1.75 13.89
N SER A 355 -24.19 -1.88 15.06
CA SER A 355 -23.73 -0.75 15.89
C SER A 355 -22.32 -0.25 15.52
N ASP A 356 -21.68 -0.81 14.48
CA ASP A 356 -20.38 -0.35 14.03
C ASP A 356 -20.46 1.11 13.57
N VAL A 357 -19.67 1.98 14.19
CA VAL A 357 -19.70 3.42 13.91
C VAL A 357 -19.23 3.75 12.50
N ARG A 358 -18.48 2.86 11.85
CA ARG A 358 -18.02 3.00 10.48
C ARG A 358 -19.15 2.89 9.46
N LEU A 359 -20.26 2.21 9.81
CA LEU A 359 -21.49 2.14 9.00
C LEU A 359 -22.26 3.45 8.90
N LYS A 360 -22.00 4.40 9.80
CA LYS A 360 -22.57 5.74 9.64
C LYS A 360 -22.18 6.30 8.27
N LYS A 361 -23.11 7.06 7.68
CA LYS A 361 -22.80 7.78 6.45
C LYS A 361 -21.67 8.76 6.70
N TYR A 362 -20.68 8.78 5.82
CA TYR A 362 -19.62 9.77 5.89
C TYR A 362 -20.22 11.17 5.91
N THR A 363 -19.83 11.94 6.92
CA THR A 363 -20.25 13.32 7.11
C THR A 363 -19.05 14.14 7.57
N ASN A 364 -18.75 15.22 6.86
CA ASN A 364 -17.82 16.24 7.35
C ASN A 364 -18.53 17.10 8.39
N LEU A 365 -18.01 17.06 9.62
CA LEU A 365 -18.59 17.77 10.76
C LEU A 365 -18.01 19.20 10.94
N GLY A 366 -17.10 19.60 10.07
CA GLY A 366 -16.34 20.85 10.22
C GLY A 366 -15.22 20.74 11.25
N ASN A 367 -14.31 21.73 11.24
CA ASN A 367 -13.15 21.78 12.14
C ASN A 367 -12.30 20.49 12.10
N ASN A 368 -12.03 19.99 10.91
CA ASN A 368 -11.26 18.75 10.66
C ASN A 368 -11.80 17.54 11.43
N LYS A 369 -13.12 17.40 11.51
CA LYS A 369 -13.81 16.28 12.14
C LYS A 369 -14.75 15.61 11.16
N ARG A 370 -14.85 14.30 11.27
CA ARG A 370 -15.78 13.49 10.48
C ARG A 370 -16.44 12.40 11.30
N GLU A 371 -17.48 11.80 10.76
CA GLU A 371 -18.01 10.50 11.20
C GLU A 371 -18.25 9.60 9.99
N GLY A 372 -18.34 8.28 10.23
CA GLY A 372 -18.61 7.27 9.21
C GLY A 372 -17.47 7.04 8.24
N LEU A 373 -17.50 5.90 7.58
CA LEU A 373 -16.55 5.50 6.54
C LEU A 373 -17.20 5.54 5.15
N PHE A 374 -18.47 5.12 5.05
CA PHE A 374 -19.12 4.84 3.79
C PHE A 374 -19.97 6.00 3.28
N VAL A 375 -19.99 6.15 1.95
CA VAL A 375 -20.85 7.08 1.22
C VAL A 375 -21.91 6.26 0.53
N TYR A 376 -23.18 6.51 0.86
CA TYR A 376 -24.32 5.74 0.34
C TYR A 376 -25.62 6.53 0.33
N GLY A 377 -26.59 6.03 -0.44
CA GLY A 377 -27.90 6.68 -0.59
C GLY A 377 -27.78 8.05 -1.25
N LYS A 378 -28.80 8.87 -1.09
CA LYS A 378 -28.81 10.24 -1.61
C LYS A 378 -27.88 11.14 -0.81
N ILE A 379 -27.07 11.94 -1.46
CA ILE A 379 -26.09 12.84 -0.85
C ILE A 379 -26.61 14.26 -0.96
N ALA A 380 -27.02 14.82 0.19
CA ALA A 380 -27.46 16.20 0.30
C ALA A 380 -26.28 17.11 0.66
N TYR A 381 -26.24 18.31 0.10
CA TYR A 381 -25.29 19.36 0.46
C TYR A 381 -25.94 20.75 0.34
N THR A 382 -25.31 21.76 0.94
CA THR A 382 -25.74 23.15 0.82
C THR A 382 -24.99 23.81 -0.32
N ASP A 383 -25.70 24.32 -1.33
CA ASP A 383 -25.13 25.03 -2.46
C ASP A 383 -24.62 26.43 -2.08
N ASP A 384 -24.00 27.13 -3.02
CA ASP A 384 -23.43 28.48 -2.80
C ASP A 384 -24.51 29.52 -2.49
N ASN A 385 -25.79 29.23 -2.75
CA ASN A 385 -26.93 30.09 -2.45
C ASN A 385 -27.56 29.78 -1.09
N GLY A 386 -27.02 28.80 -0.36
CA GLY A 386 -27.54 28.37 0.94
C GLY A 386 -28.72 27.39 0.85
N ASN A 387 -29.04 26.84 -0.32
CA ASN A 387 -30.13 25.89 -0.49
C ASN A 387 -29.65 24.46 -0.32
N THR A 388 -30.47 23.61 0.30
CA THR A 388 -30.22 22.15 0.33
C THR A 388 -30.50 21.58 -1.07
N THR A 389 -29.48 20.95 -1.66
CA THR A 389 -29.56 20.26 -2.94
C THR A 389 -28.98 18.85 -2.84
N TYR A 390 -29.02 18.09 -3.93
CA TYR A 390 -28.51 16.72 -3.95
C TYR A 390 -27.47 16.53 -5.05
N LEU A 391 -26.46 15.77 -4.74
CA LEU A 391 -25.43 15.38 -5.69
C LEU A 391 -26.07 14.60 -6.86
N LYS A 392 -25.66 14.96 -8.08
CA LYS A 392 -26.14 14.33 -9.31
C LYS A 392 -25.07 13.42 -9.91
N ASP A 393 -25.50 12.57 -10.86
CA ASP A 393 -24.60 11.77 -11.68
C ASP A 393 -23.61 12.67 -12.45
N HIS A 394 -22.60 12.06 -13.06
CA HIS A 394 -21.56 12.78 -13.82
C HIS A 394 -22.13 13.76 -14.84
N ASN A 395 -23.21 13.40 -15.51
CA ASN A 395 -23.85 14.22 -16.54
C ASN A 395 -24.96 15.17 -16.03
N GLY A 396 -25.26 15.15 -14.73
CA GLY A 396 -26.30 15.98 -14.13
C GLY A 396 -27.75 15.53 -14.42
N ARG A 397 -27.95 14.32 -14.89
CA ARG A 397 -29.25 13.81 -15.37
C ARG A 397 -30.18 13.39 -14.23
N TYR A 398 -29.66 12.70 -13.22
CA TYR A 398 -30.41 12.20 -12.07
C TYR A 398 -29.70 12.42 -10.76
N THR A 399 -30.45 12.40 -9.67
CA THR A 399 -29.90 12.44 -8.31
C THR A 399 -29.22 11.11 -7.98
N LEU A 400 -27.98 11.16 -7.49
CA LEU A 400 -27.29 9.97 -7.01
C LEU A 400 -28.04 9.36 -5.82
N ASP A 401 -28.18 8.04 -5.87
CA ASP A 401 -28.68 7.19 -4.79
C ASP A 401 -27.84 5.92 -4.74
N LEU A 402 -26.65 6.02 -4.12
CA LEU A 402 -25.65 4.97 -4.10
C LEU A 402 -26.18 3.71 -3.40
N ARG A 403 -26.13 2.57 -4.08
CA ARG A 403 -26.70 1.29 -3.64
C ARG A 403 -25.62 0.24 -3.38
N ASP A 404 -25.86 -0.63 -2.41
CA ASP A 404 -25.05 -1.83 -2.18
C ASP A 404 -25.41 -2.92 -3.20
N ALA A 405 -25.34 -2.55 -4.47
CA ALA A 405 -25.66 -3.36 -5.64
C ALA A 405 -25.00 -2.75 -6.89
N VAL A 406 -24.78 -3.54 -7.93
CA VAL A 406 -24.29 -3.06 -9.22
C VAL A 406 -25.39 -3.22 -10.27
N GLY A 407 -25.75 -2.11 -10.92
CA GLY A 407 -26.83 -2.07 -11.91
C GLY A 407 -27.05 -0.67 -12.48
N LYS A 408 -27.97 -0.55 -13.43
CA LYS A 408 -28.39 0.72 -14.06
C LYS A 408 -29.63 1.27 -13.37
N PHE A 409 -29.43 1.98 -12.27
CA PHE A 409 -30.51 2.46 -11.41
C PHE A 409 -31.03 3.85 -11.78
N GLY A 410 -30.20 4.66 -12.45
CA GLY A 410 -30.52 6.04 -12.83
C GLY A 410 -31.06 6.22 -14.24
N ALA A 411 -30.98 5.20 -15.10
CA ALA A 411 -31.50 5.28 -16.47
C ALA A 411 -33.03 5.28 -16.47
N THR A 412 -33.65 5.99 -17.45
CA THR A 412 -35.11 6.04 -17.65
C THR A 412 -35.72 4.67 -17.90
N ASP A 413 -34.93 3.69 -18.35
CA ASP A 413 -35.30 2.29 -18.52
C ASP A 413 -34.80 1.37 -17.40
N GLY A 414 -34.43 1.93 -16.25
CA GLY A 414 -33.85 1.18 -15.14
C GLY A 414 -34.70 0.00 -14.68
N ASP A 415 -36.00 0.16 -14.56
CA ASP A 415 -36.92 -0.91 -14.15
C ASP A 415 -36.97 -2.07 -15.15
N LYS A 416 -36.93 -1.78 -16.46
CA LYS A 416 -36.91 -2.81 -17.51
C LYS A 416 -35.57 -3.54 -17.53
N TRP A 417 -34.47 -2.81 -17.30
CA TRP A 417 -33.14 -3.40 -17.19
C TRP A 417 -33.02 -4.29 -15.96
N LEU A 418 -33.48 -3.84 -14.78
CA LEU A 418 -33.51 -4.60 -13.54
C LEU A 418 -34.26 -5.93 -13.64
N ALA A 419 -35.28 -6.00 -14.53
CA ALA A 419 -36.04 -7.23 -14.73
C ALA A 419 -35.26 -8.31 -15.49
N ASN A 420 -34.30 -7.93 -16.35
CA ASN A 420 -33.73 -8.82 -17.36
C ASN A 420 -32.19 -8.88 -17.38
N ALA A 421 -31.47 -8.06 -16.62
CA ALA A 421 -30.03 -7.97 -16.72
C ALA A 421 -29.27 -8.64 -15.55
N ASP A 422 -28.14 -9.26 -15.88
CA ASP A 422 -27.19 -9.76 -14.91
C ASP A 422 -26.44 -8.60 -14.24
N SER A 423 -26.26 -8.68 -12.94
CA SER A 423 -25.38 -7.79 -12.18
C SER A 423 -23.94 -8.16 -12.43
N ARG A 424 -23.22 -7.33 -13.19
CA ARG A 424 -21.80 -7.52 -13.56
C ARG A 424 -21.07 -6.18 -13.57
N LEU A 425 -19.75 -6.23 -13.55
CA LEU A 425 -18.90 -5.03 -13.61
C LEU A 425 -19.21 -4.13 -14.80
N GLU A 426 -19.55 -4.68 -15.96
CA GLU A 426 -19.87 -3.92 -17.17
C GLU A 426 -21.25 -3.25 -17.14
N ASN A 427 -22.09 -3.61 -16.21
CA ASN A 427 -23.50 -3.20 -16.15
C ASN A 427 -23.77 -2.15 -15.05
N GLY A 428 -22.77 -1.40 -14.63
CA GLY A 428 -22.95 -0.38 -13.61
C GLY A 428 -23.38 0.98 -14.12
N ASP A 429 -23.83 1.83 -13.21
CA ASP A 429 -24.00 3.28 -13.36
C ASP A 429 -23.42 4.02 -12.14
N ASP A 430 -23.60 5.33 -12.07
CA ASP A 430 -23.07 6.14 -10.97
C ASP A 430 -23.66 5.78 -9.58
N ASN A 431 -24.81 5.09 -9.54
CA ASN A 431 -25.41 4.60 -8.30
C ASN A 431 -24.85 3.24 -7.82
N SER A 432 -23.97 2.61 -8.62
CA SER A 432 -23.48 1.27 -8.35
C SER A 432 -22.38 1.26 -7.29
N GLY A 433 -22.62 0.49 -6.23
CA GLY A 433 -21.69 0.26 -5.12
C GLY A 433 -21.70 1.39 -4.08
N TRP A 434 -21.55 1.03 -2.80
CA TRP A 434 -21.23 2.00 -1.78
C TRP A 434 -19.80 2.47 -1.97
N MET A 435 -19.58 3.77 -1.86
CA MET A 435 -18.27 4.38 -1.89
C MET A 435 -17.75 4.62 -0.47
N PHE A 436 -16.52 5.10 -0.31
CA PHE A 436 -15.93 5.29 1.00
C PHE A 436 -14.92 6.44 1.03
N VAL A 437 -14.66 6.97 2.22
CA VAL A 437 -13.63 8.00 2.46
C VAL A 437 -12.67 7.48 3.52
N LYS A 438 -11.57 6.89 3.10
CA LYS A 438 -10.54 6.40 4.02
C LYS A 438 -9.68 7.55 4.55
N TYR A 439 -9.11 8.34 3.66
CA TYR A 439 -8.38 9.56 3.96
C TYR A 439 -9.28 10.75 3.65
N PRO A 440 -9.71 11.53 4.64
CA PRO A 440 -10.62 12.66 4.40
C PRO A 440 -9.87 13.83 3.79
N LEU A 441 -10.54 14.57 2.92
CA LEU A 441 -10.16 15.91 2.53
C LEU A 441 -11.11 16.89 3.22
N TYR A 442 -10.56 17.81 4.00
CA TYR A 442 -11.34 18.80 4.70
C TYR A 442 -11.38 20.11 3.91
N ALA A 443 -12.49 20.85 4.04
CA ALA A 443 -12.70 22.09 3.30
C ALA A 443 -11.67 23.19 3.62
N ASP A 444 -11.07 23.13 4.79
CA ASP A 444 -10.04 24.06 5.25
C ASP A 444 -8.64 23.74 4.70
N ASP A 445 -8.49 22.65 3.98
CA ASP A 445 -7.24 22.29 3.31
C ASP A 445 -6.98 23.26 2.15
N GLU A 446 -6.19 24.31 2.43
CA GLU A 446 -5.97 25.44 1.52
C GLU A 446 -5.32 25.06 0.20
N THR A 447 -4.59 23.94 0.18
CA THR A 447 -3.79 23.53 -0.97
C THR A 447 -4.54 22.58 -1.88
N GLY A 448 -5.66 22.02 -1.40
CA GLY A 448 -6.36 20.95 -2.09
C GLY A 448 -5.57 19.64 -2.14
N GLN A 449 -4.54 19.51 -1.34
CA GLN A 449 -3.71 18.31 -1.18
C GLN A 449 -3.91 17.73 0.21
N LEU A 450 -3.87 16.40 0.29
CA LEU A 450 -4.00 15.73 1.57
C LEU A 450 -2.75 15.92 2.41
N GLU A 451 -2.91 16.43 3.63
CA GLU A 451 -1.85 16.54 4.63
C GLU A 451 -1.52 15.20 5.27
N SER A 452 -2.48 14.27 5.36
CA SER A 452 -2.29 12.99 6.03
C SER A 452 -1.16 12.16 5.42
N ASP A 453 -0.38 11.52 6.28
CA ASP A 453 0.59 10.51 5.88
C ASP A 453 -0.10 9.26 5.34
N TYR A 454 0.50 8.57 4.38
CA TYR A 454 0.03 7.24 3.99
C TYR A 454 0.44 6.22 5.04
N CYS A 455 -0.54 5.73 5.81
CA CYS A 455 -0.32 4.75 6.87
C CYS A 455 -0.03 3.37 6.26
N GLU A 456 1.22 2.94 6.33
CA GLU A 456 1.69 1.65 5.80
C GLU A 456 1.58 0.53 6.83
N ILE A 457 1.90 0.82 8.09
CA ILE A 457 1.86 -0.15 9.20
C ILE A 457 1.32 0.54 10.44
N ARG A 458 0.34 -0.09 11.08
CA ARG A 458 -0.25 0.38 12.34
C ARG A 458 -0.39 -0.74 13.37
N LEU A 459 -0.40 -0.38 14.65
CA LEU A 459 -0.41 -1.33 15.76
C LEU A 459 -1.53 -2.39 15.69
N PRO A 460 -2.76 -2.09 15.26
CA PRO A 460 -3.80 -3.11 15.07
C PRO A 460 -3.38 -4.27 14.18
N GLU A 461 -2.55 -4.05 13.15
CA GLU A 461 -2.05 -5.15 12.32
C GLU A 461 -1.21 -6.15 13.14
N ILE A 462 -0.41 -5.64 14.05
CA ILE A 462 0.42 -6.47 14.92
C ILE A 462 -0.44 -7.25 15.92
N ILE A 463 -1.44 -6.58 16.51
CA ILE A 463 -2.40 -7.21 17.43
C ILE A 463 -3.19 -8.30 16.72
N TYR A 464 -3.68 -8.04 15.49
CA TYR A 464 -4.42 -9.00 14.68
C TYR A 464 -3.56 -10.18 14.23
N SER A 465 -2.29 -9.92 13.89
CA SER A 465 -1.33 -10.98 13.55
C SER A 465 -1.09 -11.92 14.74
N LEU A 466 -0.92 -11.37 15.93
CA LEU A 466 -0.80 -12.16 17.16
C LEU A 466 -2.09 -12.94 17.45
N ALA A 467 -3.25 -12.29 17.33
CA ALA A 467 -4.54 -12.92 17.52
C ALA A 467 -4.75 -14.09 16.55
N GLU A 468 -4.43 -13.92 15.28
CA GLU A 468 -4.50 -15.01 14.29
C GLU A 468 -3.56 -16.17 14.64
N CYS A 469 -2.32 -15.89 15.05
CA CYS A 469 -1.40 -16.92 15.52
C CYS A 469 -1.97 -17.69 16.72
N LYS A 470 -2.55 -17.01 17.70
CA LYS A 470 -3.18 -17.61 18.86
C LYS A 470 -4.37 -18.49 18.49
N LEU A 471 -5.23 -17.98 17.60
CA LEU A 471 -6.40 -18.73 17.12
C LEU A 471 -5.99 -20.00 16.38
N ARG A 472 -4.98 -19.92 15.50
CA ARG A 472 -4.42 -21.08 14.77
C ARG A 472 -3.77 -22.11 15.70
N GLN A 473 -3.28 -21.67 16.85
CA GLN A 473 -2.72 -22.53 17.91
C GLN A 473 -3.79 -23.09 18.88
N GLY A 474 -5.07 -22.77 18.65
CA GLY A 474 -6.20 -23.23 19.48
C GLY A 474 -6.52 -22.36 20.68
N ASP A 475 -5.84 -21.22 20.87
CA ASP A 475 -6.11 -20.26 21.96
C ASP A 475 -7.07 -19.16 21.49
N ALA A 476 -8.32 -19.53 21.27
CA ALA A 476 -9.36 -18.61 20.84
C ALA A 476 -9.67 -17.52 21.89
N THR A 477 -9.48 -17.80 23.18
CA THR A 477 -9.75 -16.85 24.26
C THR A 477 -8.76 -15.68 24.23
N THR A 478 -7.47 -15.97 24.07
CA THR A 478 -6.45 -14.90 23.95
C THR A 478 -6.64 -14.13 22.64
N ALA A 479 -6.92 -14.84 21.53
CA ALA A 479 -7.21 -14.21 20.24
C ALA A 479 -8.38 -13.21 20.35
N ALA A 480 -9.48 -13.63 20.97
CA ALA A 480 -10.65 -12.79 21.18
C ALA A 480 -10.33 -11.52 22.00
N ARG A 481 -9.59 -11.65 23.09
CA ARG A 481 -9.20 -10.49 23.92
C ARG A 481 -8.35 -9.49 23.12
N LEU A 482 -7.36 -9.97 22.37
CA LEU A 482 -6.51 -9.13 21.52
C LEU A 482 -7.35 -8.35 20.50
N LEU A 483 -8.26 -9.01 19.79
CA LEU A 483 -9.14 -8.34 18.84
C LEU A 483 -10.06 -7.33 19.51
N ASN A 484 -10.61 -7.67 20.70
CA ASN A 484 -11.51 -6.80 21.42
C ASN A 484 -10.87 -5.49 21.88
N GLU A 485 -9.55 -5.47 22.14
CA GLU A 485 -8.81 -4.23 22.43
C GLU A 485 -8.98 -3.19 21.31
N VAL A 486 -8.91 -3.66 20.06
CA VAL A 486 -9.09 -2.79 18.87
C VAL A 486 -10.57 -2.56 18.59
N ARG A 487 -11.42 -3.59 18.70
CA ARG A 487 -12.83 -3.54 18.36
C ARG A 487 -13.63 -2.55 19.23
N LYS A 488 -13.28 -2.40 20.50
CA LYS A 488 -13.99 -1.51 21.44
C LYS A 488 -14.20 -0.09 20.91
N ARG A 489 -13.27 0.45 20.13
CA ARG A 489 -13.39 1.79 19.54
C ARG A 489 -14.41 1.90 18.40
N ASN A 490 -14.75 0.76 17.79
CA ASN A 490 -15.66 0.67 16.65
C ASN A 490 -17.13 0.56 17.09
N TYR A 491 -17.39 0.34 18.37
CA TYR A 491 -18.74 0.09 18.90
C TYR A 491 -19.00 0.91 20.16
N PRO A 492 -20.19 1.52 20.30
CA PRO A 492 -20.56 2.14 21.56
C PRO A 492 -20.61 1.08 22.69
N SER A 493 -20.23 1.46 23.90
CA SER A 493 -20.13 0.53 25.02
C SER A 493 -21.45 -0.19 25.34
N THR A 494 -22.60 0.41 25.02
CA THR A 494 -23.93 -0.21 25.13
C THR A 494 -24.12 -1.43 24.23
N SER A 495 -23.29 -1.58 23.17
CA SER A 495 -23.35 -2.69 22.24
C SER A 495 -22.23 -3.73 22.43
N TRP A 496 -21.33 -3.53 23.41
CA TRP A 496 -20.18 -4.42 23.58
C TRP A 496 -20.59 -5.88 23.83
N ASN A 497 -21.68 -6.10 24.55
CA ASN A 497 -22.18 -7.46 24.81
C ASN A 497 -22.42 -8.25 23.51
N THR A 498 -22.91 -7.61 22.45
CA THR A 498 -23.20 -8.27 21.16
C THR A 498 -22.10 -8.11 20.14
N ALA A 499 -21.25 -7.09 20.26
CA ALA A 499 -20.24 -6.73 19.27
C ALA A 499 -18.85 -7.29 19.59
N LEU A 500 -18.52 -7.54 20.86
CA LEU A 500 -17.24 -8.09 21.25
C LEU A 500 -17.26 -9.63 21.22
N TYR A 501 -16.12 -10.22 20.96
CA TYR A 501 -15.94 -11.67 21.01
C TYR A 501 -15.94 -12.18 22.46
N ALA A 502 -16.46 -13.39 22.64
CA ALA A 502 -16.42 -14.08 23.94
C ALA A 502 -14.95 -14.24 24.43
N PRO A 503 -14.66 -14.07 25.74
CA PRO A 503 -15.64 -14.01 26.83
C PRO A 503 -16.12 -12.59 27.21
N GLU A 504 -15.61 -11.51 26.59
CA GLU A 504 -16.02 -10.14 26.92
C GLU A 504 -17.41 -9.77 26.36
N GLY A 505 -17.80 -10.38 25.27
CA GLY A 505 -19.12 -10.30 24.66
C GLY A 505 -19.65 -11.69 24.33
N THR A 506 -20.59 -11.76 23.35
CA THR A 506 -21.23 -13.02 22.93
C THR A 506 -20.92 -13.42 21.49
N ALA A 507 -20.21 -12.57 20.73
CA ALA A 507 -19.81 -12.91 19.38
C ALA A 507 -18.82 -14.08 19.37
N VAL A 508 -18.95 -14.95 18.37
CA VAL A 508 -18.10 -16.15 18.22
C VAL A 508 -16.94 -15.83 17.29
N LEU A 509 -15.73 -16.17 17.72
CA LEU A 509 -14.52 -16.07 16.92
C LEU A 509 -14.09 -17.44 16.43
N ASP A 510 -14.18 -17.68 15.13
CA ASP A 510 -13.58 -18.78 14.41
C ASP A 510 -12.69 -18.27 13.27
N MET A 511 -12.09 -19.18 12.49
CA MET A 511 -11.21 -18.77 11.37
C MET A 511 -11.93 -18.02 10.26
N LYS A 512 -13.21 -18.28 10.03
CA LYS A 512 -14.02 -17.54 9.06
C LYS A 512 -14.28 -16.12 9.54
N GLU A 513 -14.66 -15.98 10.81
CA GLU A 513 -14.89 -14.66 11.42
C GLU A 513 -13.57 -13.89 11.55
N MET A 514 -12.43 -14.55 11.81
CA MET A 514 -11.12 -13.92 11.79
C MET A 514 -10.82 -13.27 10.42
N LEU A 515 -11.10 -13.97 9.31
CA LEU A 515 -10.94 -13.39 7.97
C LEU A 515 -11.90 -12.23 7.70
N ASN A 516 -13.15 -12.33 8.18
CA ASN A 516 -14.12 -11.22 8.09
C ASN A 516 -13.66 -10.01 8.90
N GLU A 517 -13.09 -10.25 10.07
CA GLU A 517 -12.60 -9.17 10.95
C GLU A 517 -11.37 -8.48 10.39
N TRP A 518 -10.42 -9.23 9.78
CA TRP A 518 -9.36 -8.64 8.97
C TRP A 518 -9.93 -7.72 7.89
N GLY A 519 -10.96 -8.17 7.17
CA GLY A 519 -11.60 -7.40 6.11
C GLY A 519 -12.33 -6.14 6.61
N ARG A 520 -12.90 -6.16 7.83
CA ARG A 520 -13.53 -4.99 8.44
C ARG A 520 -12.51 -3.97 8.94
N GLU A 521 -11.49 -4.43 9.65
CA GLU A 521 -10.52 -3.52 10.25
C GLU A 521 -9.60 -2.89 9.19
N PHE A 522 -9.18 -3.67 8.19
CA PHE A 522 -8.23 -3.23 7.18
C PHE A 522 -8.88 -2.99 5.80
N PHE A 523 -10.16 -2.63 5.78
CA PHE A 523 -10.87 -2.31 4.55
C PHE A 523 -10.14 -1.23 3.74
N ALA A 524 -9.83 -1.53 2.48
CA ALA A 524 -9.14 -0.64 1.55
C ALA A 524 -7.70 -0.23 1.99
N GLU A 525 -6.97 -1.10 2.69
CA GLU A 525 -5.57 -0.83 3.10
C GLU A 525 -4.53 -1.63 2.30
N GLY A 526 -4.86 -2.07 1.08
CA GLY A 526 -3.93 -2.69 0.14
C GLY A 526 -3.42 -4.06 0.56
N ARG A 527 -4.26 -4.88 1.23
CA ARG A 527 -3.84 -6.17 1.78
C ARG A 527 -4.80 -7.34 1.58
N ARG A 528 -6.03 -7.12 1.15
CA ARG A 528 -7.08 -8.14 1.16
C ARG A 528 -6.71 -9.41 0.38
N ARG A 529 -6.03 -9.29 -0.77
CA ARG A 529 -5.49 -10.43 -1.53
C ARG A 529 -4.59 -11.31 -0.67
N ILE A 530 -3.65 -10.72 0.06
CA ILE A 530 -2.68 -11.44 0.91
C ILE A 530 -3.42 -12.24 1.99
N ASP A 531 -4.43 -11.64 2.61
CA ASP A 531 -5.25 -12.30 3.63
C ASP A 531 -6.04 -13.48 3.03
N LEU A 532 -6.69 -13.29 1.88
CA LEU A 532 -7.42 -14.36 1.20
C LEU A 532 -6.52 -15.56 0.83
N ILE A 533 -5.31 -15.29 0.34
CA ILE A 533 -4.32 -16.34 0.02
C ILE A 533 -3.92 -17.10 1.29
N ARG A 534 -3.62 -16.40 2.40
CA ARG A 534 -3.23 -17.02 3.67
C ARG A 534 -4.32 -17.87 4.30
N PHE A 535 -5.58 -17.55 4.05
CA PHE A 535 -6.75 -18.29 4.51
C PHE A 535 -7.24 -19.34 3.50
N ASP A 536 -6.50 -19.60 2.42
CA ASP A 536 -6.87 -20.53 1.35
C ASP A 536 -8.25 -20.21 0.72
N LYS A 537 -8.56 -18.92 0.55
CA LYS A 537 -9.84 -18.44 0.02
C LYS A 537 -9.74 -17.68 -1.30
N PHE A 538 -8.54 -17.29 -1.72
CA PHE A 538 -8.34 -16.44 -2.89
C PHE A 538 -8.82 -17.06 -4.20
N LEU A 539 -8.77 -18.37 -4.32
CA LEU A 539 -9.20 -19.12 -5.52
C LEU A 539 -10.71 -19.38 -5.57
N ASN A 540 -11.44 -19.07 -4.50
CA ASN A 540 -12.89 -19.31 -4.43
C ASN A 540 -13.68 -18.31 -5.27
N ALA A 541 -14.96 -18.62 -5.52
CA ALA A 541 -15.89 -17.73 -6.18
C ALA A 541 -16.40 -16.62 -5.25
N TRP A 542 -16.66 -15.45 -5.83
CA TRP A 542 -17.42 -14.34 -5.24
C TRP A 542 -18.21 -13.60 -6.31
N TRP A 543 -18.82 -12.50 -5.99
CA TRP A 543 -19.62 -11.76 -6.95
C TRP A 543 -18.83 -11.44 -8.22
N ASP A 544 -19.37 -11.76 -9.37
CA ASP A 544 -18.81 -11.59 -10.73
C ASP A 544 -17.42 -12.24 -10.96
N LYS A 545 -17.10 -13.25 -10.15
CA LYS A 545 -15.90 -14.08 -10.30
C LYS A 545 -16.21 -15.55 -10.01
N ASP A 546 -15.93 -16.41 -10.97
CA ASP A 546 -15.95 -17.84 -10.79
C ASP A 546 -14.76 -18.32 -9.93
N ALA A 547 -14.84 -19.53 -9.39
CA ALA A 547 -13.67 -20.17 -8.77
C ALA A 547 -12.57 -20.39 -9.81
N ASP A 548 -11.32 -20.18 -9.39
CA ASP A 548 -10.17 -20.44 -10.26
C ASP A 548 -10.03 -21.95 -10.52
N ILE A 549 -9.56 -22.30 -11.70
CA ILE A 549 -9.41 -23.70 -12.13
C ILE A 549 -8.17 -24.38 -11.53
N ASP A 550 -7.18 -23.59 -11.13
CA ASP A 550 -5.92 -24.01 -10.53
C ASP A 550 -5.31 -22.88 -9.68
N ASN A 551 -4.07 -23.04 -9.25
CA ASN A 551 -3.40 -22.15 -8.33
C ASN A 551 -2.46 -21.12 -8.98
N HIS A 552 -2.41 -21.02 -10.31
CA HIS A 552 -1.46 -20.10 -10.98
C HIS A 552 -1.73 -18.63 -10.64
N THR A 553 -3.00 -18.27 -10.40
CA THR A 553 -3.42 -16.91 -10.06
C THR A 553 -3.00 -16.45 -8.65
N LEU A 554 -2.44 -17.33 -7.82
CA LEU A 554 -1.84 -16.94 -6.53
C LEU A 554 -0.67 -15.96 -6.68
N ILE A 555 -0.03 -15.92 -7.86
CA ILE A 555 1.05 -15.00 -8.22
C ILE A 555 0.79 -14.38 -9.57
N PHE A 556 1.33 -13.19 -9.81
CA PHE A 556 1.17 -12.50 -11.09
C PHE A 556 2.18 -12.99 -12.12
N PRO A 557 1.87 -12.86 -13.44
CA PRO A 557 2.82 -13.09 -14.50
C PRO A 557 3.92 -12.02 -14.49
N LEU A 558 5.11 -12.37 -14.93
CA LEU A 558 6.09 -11.39 -15.33
C LEU A 558 5.64 -10.75 -16.65
N HIS A 559 5.69 -9.42 -16.72
CA HIS A 559 5.33 -8.72 -17.95
C HIS A 559 6.27 -9.10 -19.08
N ARG A 560 5.74 -9.21 -20.31
CA ARG A 560 6.51 -9.61 -21.50
C ARG A 560 7.76 -8.76 -21.74
N ASP A 561 7.70 -7.45 -21.44
CA ASP A 561 8.85 -6.55 -21.62
C ASP A 561 9.96 -6.84 -20.61
N ILE A 562 9.60 -7.25 -19.38
CA ILE A 562 10.56 -7.69 -18.36
C ILE A 562 11.26 -8.97 -18.81
N LEU A 563 10.50 -9.94 -19.34
CA LEU A 563 11.05 -11.18 -19.89
C LEU A 563 11.94 -10.91 -21.12
N GLY A 564 11.53 -9.97 -21.97
CA GLY A 564 12.31 -9.55 -23.14
C GLY A 564 13.64 -8.85 -22.80
N ALA A 565 13.67 -8.13 -21.67
CA ALA A 565 14.85 -7.41 -21.21
C ALA A 565 15.92 -8.34 -20.58
N ASN A 566 15.52 -9.48 -20.00
CA ASN A 566 16.44 -10.43 -19.37
C ASN A 566 16.12 -11.87 -19.77
N LYS A 567 16.96 -12.44 -20.65
CA LYS A 567 16.84 -13.81 -21.17
C LYS A 567 16.93 -14.93 -20.14
N HIS A 568 17.45 -14.65 -18.96
CA HIS A 568 17.56 -15.62 -17.86
C HIS A 568 16.27 -15.76 -17.05
N LEU A 569 15.29 -14.86 -17.27
CA LEU A 569 14.00 -14.95 -16.63
C LEU A 569 13.10 -15.99 -17.30
N LYS A 570 12.31 -16.64 -16.47
CA LYS A 570 11.26 -17.57 -16.86
C LYS A 570 9.91 -17.03 -16.41
N GLN A 571 8.90 -17.20 -17.24
CA GLN A 571 7.53 -16.87 -16.86
C GLN A 571 7.06 -17.71 -15.67
N ASN A 572 6.24 -17.15 -14.82
CA ASN A 572 5.59 -17.89 -13.75
C ASN A 572 4.68 -19.01 -14.31
N PRO A 573 4.57 -20.17 -13.65
CA PRO A 573 3.76 -21.27 -14.12
C PRO A 573 2.31 -20.88 -14.38
N GLY A 574 1.71 -21.42 -15.44
CA GLY A 574 0.33 -21.15 -15.82
C GLY A 574 0.12 -19.95 -16.74
N TYR A 575 1.17 -19.19 -17.01
CA TYR A 575 1.12 -18.03 -17.91
C TYR A 575 1.94 -18.22 -19.19
N ASP A 576 1.45 -17.64 -20.29
CA ASP A 576 2.17 -17.61 -21.55
C ASP A 576 3.43 -16.73 -21.46
N LYS A 577 4.42 -17.03 -22.32
CA LYS A 577 5.70 -16.29 -22.39
C LYS A 577 5.53 -14.89 -22.97
#